data_bffa2c512d1d7fad4bd344d0830b21f7
#
_entry.id   bffa2c512d1d7fad4bd344d0830b21f7
#
_cell.length_a   1.000
_cell.length_b   1.000
_cell.length_c   1.000
_cell.angle_alpha   90.00
_cell.angle_beta   90.00
_cell.angle_gamma   90.00
#
_symmetry.space_group_name_H-M   'P 1'
#
loop_
_entity.id
_entity.type
_entity.pdbx_description
1 polymer ?
#
loop_
_entity_poly.entity_id
_entity_poly.type
_entity_poly.pdbx_seq_one_letter_code
_entity_poly.pdbx_strand_id
1 'polypeptide(L)'
;MSKKDNLRREQALEYHASGRPGKIEVVPTKEAKTQKDLSLAYSPGVAIPCTEIVNNPSDVYKYTAKGNLVGVITNGTAVLGLGNIGPLASKPVMEGKAVLFKIFADIDVFDIEINETDPDKFIEIVKSLEPTFGGINLEDIKAPECFYIEQQLREKMNIPVMHDDQHGTAIISSAALLNALELQKKKIDKAKFVVNGAGAAAMACIKLYVALGALYENFILFDKDGVLHQG
;
A
#
# COMPACT_ATOMS: atom_id res chain seq x y z
N MET A 1 -16.51 -0.31 28.11
CA MET A 1 -16.56 -1.23 26.95
C MET A 1 -17.71 -2.21 27.16
N SER A 2 -18.48 -2.53 26.13
CA SER A 2 -19.52 -3.53 26.21
C SER A 2 -18.92 -4.95 26.27
N LYS A 3 -19.73 -5.95 26.74
CA LYS A 3 -19.31 -7.36 26.74
C LYS A 3 -18.90 -7.86 25.32
N LYS A 4 -19.58 -7.33 24.30
CA LYS A 4 -19.29 -7.63 22.88
C LYS A 4 -17.96 -7.05 22.43
N ASP A 5 -17.61 -5.83 22.90
CA ASP A 5 -16.33 -5.19 22.56
C ASP A 5 -15.14 -5.92 23.21
N ASN A 6 -15.32 -6.39 24.46
CA ASN A 6 -14.31 -7.18 25.15
C ASN A 6 -14.03 -8.51 24.43
N LEU A 7 -15.08 -9.24 24.05
CA LEU A 7 -14.93 -10.49 23.30
C LEU A 7 -14.23 -10.28 21.96
N ARG A 8 -14.59 -9.22 21.22
CA ARG A 8 -13.95 -8.89 19.94
C ARG A 8 -12.48 -8.55 20.14
N ARG A 9 -12.15 -7.82 21.20
CA ARG A 9 -10.77 -7.49 21.58
C ARG A 9 -9.96 -8.74 21.87
N GLU A 10 -10.48 -9.66 22.69
CA GLU A 10 -9.83 -10.92 23.03
C GLU A 10 -9.56 -11.77 21.79
N GLN A 11 -10.56 -11.96 20.92
CA GLN A 11 -10.41 -12.70 19.66
C GLN A 11 -9.35 -12.09 18.75
N ALA A 12 -9.30 -10.76 18.63
CA ALA A 12 -8.31 -10.10 17.81
C ALA A 12 -6.88 -10.28 18.36
N LEU A 13 -6.70 -10.15 19.66
CA LEU A 13 -5.39 -10.37 20.30
C LEU A 13 -4.94 -11.82 20.18
N GLU A 14 -5.83 -12.78 20.41
CA GLU A 14 -5.56 -14.21 20.25
C GLU A 14 -5.17 -14.54 18.81
N TYR A 15 -5.89 -14.03 17.82
CA TYR A 15 -5.59 -14.24 16.40
C TYR A 15 -4.16 -13.80 16.04
N HIS A 16 -3.66 -12.70 16.61
CA HIS A 16 -2.32 -12.20 16.31
C HIS A 16 -1.20 -12.87 17.12
N ALA A 17 -1.51 -13.43 18.29
CA ALA A 17 -0.54 -13.96 19.22
C ALA A 17 -0.40 -15.49 19.21
N SER A 18 -1.48 -16.22 18.81
CA SER A 18 -1.48 -17.69 18.89
C SER A 18 -0.62 -18.33 17.81
N GLY A 19 -0.01 -19.47 18.16
CA GLY A 19 0.91 -20.18 17.27
C GLY A 19 2.20 -19.38 17.02
N ARG A 20 2.56 -19.17 15.76
CA ARG A 20 3.63 -18.26 15.38
C ARG A 20 3.06 -16.83 15.35
N PRO A 21 3.56 -15.92 16.18
CA PRO A 21 3.05 -14.54 16.20
C PRO A 21 3.20 -13.83 14.85
N GLY A 22 2.28 -12.90 14.58
CA GLY A 22 2.21 -12.19 13.30
C GLY A 22 1.36 -12.91 12.26
N LYS A 23 1.40 -12.44 11.01
CA LYS A 23 0.55 -12.94 9.92
C LYS A 23 1.32 -13.32 8.66
N ILE A 24 2.62 -13.05 8.64
CA ILE A 24 3.49 -13.35 7.50
C ILE A 24 4.68 -14.20 7.94
N GLU A 25 5.23 -14.96 7.01
CA GLU A 25 6.50 -15.66 7.19
C GLU A 25 7.26 -15.68 5.86
N VAL A 26 8.58 -15.84 5.95
CA VAL A 26 9.44 -16.03 4.78
C VAL A 26 9.80 -17.50 4.69
N VAL A 27 9.50 -18.13 3.57
CA VAL A 27 9.79 -19.54 3.31
C VAL A 27 10.62 -19.68 2.04
N PRO A 28 11.60 -20.61 2.01
CA PRO A 28 12.36 -20.90 0.79
C PRO A 28 11.45 -21.48 -0.31
N THR A 29 11.63 -21.01 -1.54
CA THR A 29 10.94 -21.54 -2.73
C THR A 29 11.72 -22.67 -3.42
N LYS A 30 12.95 -22.90 -3.02
CA LYS A 30 13.84 -23.93 -3.55
C LYS A 30 14.20 -24.93 -2.44
N GLU A 31 14.30 -26.20 -2.82
CA GLU A 31 14.82 -27.23 -1.92
C GLU A 31 16.32 -27.00 -1.63
N ALA A 32 16.73 -27.21 -0.40
CA ALA A 32 18.12 -27.13 0.07
C ALA A 32 18.43 -28.30 0.99
N LYS A 33 18.25 -29.52 0.47
CA LYS A 33 18.37 -30.79 1.24
C LYS A 33 19.73 -31.46 1.11
N THR A 34 20.44 -31.19 0.02
CA THR A 34 21.71 -31.81 -0.29
C THR A 34 22.85 -30.78 -0.31
N GLN A 35 24.10 -31.26 -0.17
CA GLN A 35 25.28 -30.40 -0.33
C GLN A 35 25.32 -29.73 -1.73
N LYS A 36 24.83 -30.42 -2.75
CA LYS A 36 24.72 -29.86 -4.09
C LYS A 36 23.72 -28.70 -4.12
N ASP A 37 22.54 -28.85 -3.50
CA ASP A 37 21.52 -27.80 -3.45
C ASP A 37 22.08 -26.57 -2.72
N LEU A 38 22.75 -26.76 -1.60
CA LEU A 38 23.38 -25.67 -0.84
C LEU A 38 24.46 -24.95 -1.65
N SER A 39 25.26 -25.71 -2.43
CA SER A 39 26.27 -25.09 -3.29
C SER A 39 25.67 -24.28 -4.45
N LEU A 40 24.49 -24.62 -4.92
CA LEU A 40 23.76 -23.85 -5.95
C LEU A 40 23.03 -22.65 -5.32
N ALA A 41 22.41 -22.85 -4.16
CA ALA A 41 21.65 -21.80 -3.48
C ALA A 41 22.53 -20.69 -2.92
N TYR A 42 23.77 -20.98 -2.55
CA TYR A 42 24.69 -20.01 -1.97
C TYR A 42 26.07 -20.13 -2.62
N SER A 43 27.11 -20.48 -1.88
CA SER A 43 28.49 -20.48 -2.38
C SER A 43 28.90 -21.87 -2.87
N PRO A 44 29.51 -22.00 -4.08
CA PRO A 44 29.93 -20.95 -5.03
C PRO A 44 28.89 -20.62 -6.10
N GLY A 45 27.82 -21.40 -6.27
CA GLY A 45 26.90 -21.36 -7.38
C GLY A 45 26.20 -20.01 -7.58
N VAL A 46 25.89 -19.29 -6.48
CA VAL A 46 25.20 -17.99 -6.51
C VAL A 46 25.98 -16.89 -7.26
N ALA A 47 27.31 -17.05 -7.42
CA ALA A 47 28.11 -16.09 -8.18
C ALA A 47 27.72 -16.03 -9.67
N ILE A 48 27.18 -17.11 -10.23
CA ILE A 48 26.77 -17.18 -11.63
C ILE A 48 25.61 -16.21 -11.91
N PRO A 49 24.44 -16.32 -11.28
CA PRO A 49 23.36 -15.36 -11.49
C PRO A 49 23.74 -13.93 -11.13
N CYS A 50 24.63 -13.69 -10.15
CA CYS A 50 25.14 -12.36 -9.88
C CYS A 50 25.89 -11.78 -11.09
N THR A 51 26.73 -12.57 -11.74
CA THR A 51 27.47 -12.15 -12.93
C THR A 51 26.53 -11.88 -14.12
N GLU A 52 25.51 -12.72 -14.31
CA GLU A 52 24.50 -12.50 -15.34
C GLU A 52 23.74 -11.17 -15.13
N ILE A 53 23.36 -10.85 -13.89
CA ILE A 53 22.68 -9.59 -13.55
C ILE A 53 23.61 -8.38 -13.76
N VAL A 54 24.91 -8.51 -13.47
CA VAL A 54 25.90 -7.45 -13.78
C VAL A 54 25.98 -7.19 -15.28
N ASN A 55 25.99 -8.24 -16.08
CA ASN A 55 26.05 -8.13 -17.55
C ASN A 55 24.74 -7.64 -18.17
N ASN A 56 23.62 -8.03 -17.60
CA ASN A 56 22.27 -7.60 -18.00
C ASN A 56 21.39 -7.36 -16.78
N PRO A 57 21.26 -6.09 -16.31
CA PRO A 57 20.47 -5.76 -15.11
C PRO A 57 19.03 -6.24 -15.12
N SER A 58 18.40 -6.41 -16.30
CA SER A 58 17.04 -6.93 -16.40
C SER A 58 16.90 -8.39 -15.96
N ASP A 59 17.98 -9.14 -15.93
CA ASP A 59 17.98 -10.53 -15.46
C ASP A 59 17.75 -10.66 -13.95
N VAL A 60 17.74 -9.56 -13.21
CA VAL A 60 17.30 -9.56 -11.81
C VAL A 60 15.88 -10.11 -11.66
N TYR A 61 14.98 -9.84 -12.60
CA TYR A 61 13.62 -10.35 -12.61
C TYR A 61 13.53 -11.85 -12.94
N LYS A 62 14.56 -12.40 -13.56
CA LYS A 62 14.65 -13.82 -13.92
C LYS A 62 15.23 -14.68 -12.79
N TYR A 63 16.21 -14.13 -12.08
CA TYR A 63 16.99 -14.90 -11.11
C TYR A 63 16.69 -14.60 -9.66
N THR A 64 15.82 -13.61 -9.36
CA THR A 64 15.44 -13.24 -7.99
C THR A 64 13.93 -13.12 -7.81
N ALA A 65 13.48 -12.96 -6.56
CA ALA A 65 12.08 -12.73 -6.22
C ALA A 65 11.58 -11.32 -6.56
N LYS A 66 12.45 -10.41 -7.04
CA LYS A 66 12.11 -8.98 -7.26
C LYS A 66 10.84 -8.78 -8.08
N GLY A 67 10.60 -9.62 -9.10
CA GLY A 67 9.45 -9.49 -10.00
C GLY A 67 8.09 -9.73 -9.35
N ASN A 68 8.04 -10.40 -8.19
CA ASN A 68 6.81 -10.69 -7.45
C ASN A 68 6.88 -10.22 -6.00
N LEU A 69 7.76 -9.29 -5.66
CA LEU A 69 7.95 -8.80 -4.30
C LEU A 69 7.62 -7.31 -4.23
N VAL A 70 6.62 -6.93 -3.44
CA VAL A 70 6.20 -5.54 -3.19
C VAL A 70 6.61 -5.12 -1.78
N GLY A 71 7.14 -3.89 -1.65
CA GLY A 71 7.32 -3.25 -0.36
C GLY A 71 6.04 -2.52 0.06
N VAL A 72 5.40 -2.94 1.16
CA VAL A 72 4.35 -2.16 1.82
C VAL A 72 5.01 -1.26 2.84
N ILE A 73 5.02 0.05 2.57
CA ILE A 73 5.84 1.01 3.31
C ILE A 73 4.98 2.06 3.99
N THR A 74 5.25 2.28 5.27
CA THR A 74 4.53 3.25 6.10
C THR A 74 5.45 4.00 7.06
N ASN A 75 5.00 5.15 7.56
CA ASN A 75 5.54 5.78 8.77
C ASN A 75 4.50 5.84 9.91
N GLY A 76 3.35 5.23 9.72
CA GLY A 76 2.31 5.10 10.74
C GLY A 76 1.63 6.40 11.15
N THR A 77 1.58 7.40 10.26
CA THR A 77 1.07 8.75 10.60
C THR A 77 -0.43 8.92 10.38
N ALA A 78 -1.12 7.95 9.72
CA ALA A 78 -2.58 8.02 9.48
C ALA A 78 -3.23 6.62 9.47
N VAL A 79 -3.14 5.90 10.58
CA VAL A 79 -3.53 4.48 10.67
C VAL A 79 -5.01 4.32 11.04
N LEU A 80 -5.83 3.75 10.14
CA LEU A 80 -7.19 3.21 10.38
C LEU A 80 -8.13 4.06 11.26
N GLY A 81 -8.04 5.37 11.26
CA GLY A 81 -8.84 6.22 12.17
C GLY A 81 -8.26 6.32 13.60
N LEU A 82 -7.14 5.66 13.89
CA LEU A 82 -6.37 5.84 15.11
C LEU A 82 -5.45 7.06 15.01
N GLY A 83 -5.21 7.56 13.79
CA GLY A 83 -4.34 8.69 13.52
C GLY A 83 -2.86 8.32 13.56
N ASN A 84 -2.04 9.24 14.07
CA ASN A 84 -0.60 9.04 14.17
C ASN A 84 -0.27 8.18 15.40
N ILE A 85 -0.08 6.88 15.18
CA ILE A 85 0.33 5.91 16.22
C ILE A 85 1.78 5.46 16.06
N GLY A 86 2.45 5.95 15.04
CA GLY A 86 3.85 5.63 14.74
C GLY A 86 4.08 4.30 14.04
N PRO A 87 5.31 4.09 13.53
CA PRO A 87 5.63 2.95 12.67
C PRO A 87 5.51 1.60 13.41
N LEU A 88 5.99 1.50 14.65
CA LEU A 88 5.95 0.23 15.39
C LEU A 88 4.52 -0.29 15.62
N ALA A 89 3.60 0.60 15.99
CA ALA A 89 2.21 0.23 16.24
C ALA A 89 1.40 -0.01 14.95
N SER A 90 1.87 0.47 13.78
CA SER A 90 1.24 0.23 12.48
C SER A 90 1.54 -1.16 11.91
N LYS A 91 2.59 -1.84 12.38
CA LYS A 91 3.03 -3.14 11.85
C LYS A 91 1.91 -4.18 11.71
N PRO A 92 0.98 -4.39 12.66
CA PRO A 92 -0.10 -5.34 12.47
C PRO A 92 -1.01 -5.02 11.28
N VAL A 93 -1.16 -3.74 10.90
CA VAL A 93 -1.93 -3.33 9.72
C VAL A 93 -1.16 -3.66 8.45
N MET A 94 0.15 -3.38 8.42
CA MET A 94 1.02 -3.65 7.27
C MET A 94 1.13 -5.14 6.97
N GLU A 95 1.28 -5.99 8.00
CA GLU A 95 1.17 -7.46 7.83
C GLU A 95 -0.22 -7.87 7.30
N GLY A 96 -1.29 -7.20 7.73
CA GLY A 96 -2.63 -7.42 7.19
C GLY A 96 -2.71 -7.08 5.70
N LYS A 97 -2.10 -5.98 5.27
CA LYS A 97 -2.00 -5.62 3.86
C LYS A 97 -1.23 -6.69 3.07
N ALA A 98 -0.13 -7.20 3.61
CA ALA A 98 0.64 -8.29 3.01
C ALA A 98 -0.20 -9.55 2.79
N VAL A 99 -1.03 -9.93 3.76
CA VAL A 99 -1.98 -11.05 3.61
C VAL A 99 -2.95 -10.82 2.46
N LEU A 100 -3.48 -9.59 2.30
CA LEU A 100 -4.40 -9.27 1.19
C LEU A 100 -3.71 -9.36 -0.17
N PHE A 101 -2.49 -8.84 -0.31
CA PHE A 101 -1.69 -8.98 -1.53
C PHE A 101 -1.47 -10.45 -1.90
N LYS A 102 -1.14 -11.28 -0.90
CA LYS A 102 -0.91 -12.71 -1.13
C LYS A 102 -2.17 -13.47 -1.52
N ILE A 103 -3.28 -13.26 -0.80
CA ILE A 103 -4.53 -13.99 -1.04
C ILE A 103 -5.18 -13.60 -2.36
N PHE A 104 -5.21 -12.30 -2.71
CA PHE A 104 -5.96 -11.82 -3.86
C PHE A 104 -5.14 -11.73 -5.15
N ALA A 105 -3.82 -11.60 -5.06
CA ALA A 105 -2.96 -11.39 -6.22
C ALA A 105 -1.76 -12.34 -6.31
N ASP A 106 -1.56 -13.19 -5.32
CA ASP A 106 -0.36 -14.06 -5.17
C ASP A 106 0.96 -13.27 -5.23
N ILE A 107 0.95 -12.03 -4.73
CA ILE A 107 2.12 -11.17 -4.63
C ILE A 107 2.74 -11.32 -3.23
N ASP A 108 4.04 -11.53 -3.18
CA ASP A 108 4.80 -11.54 -1.95
C ASP A 108 5.07 -10.12 -1.45
N VAL A 109 5.09 -9.93 -0.14
CA VAL A 109 5.26 -8.60 0.48
C VAL A 109 6.27 -8.66 1.62
N PHE A 110 7.15 -7.66 1.67
CA PHE A 110 7.79 -7.23 2.90
C PHE A 110 7.15 -5.92 3.36
N ASP A 111 6.69 -5.90 4.61
CA ASP A 111 6.24 -4.69 5.27
C ASP A 111 7.45 -3.95 5.90
N ILE A 112 7.52 -2.65 5.65
CA ILE A 112 8.64 -1.79 6.06
C ILE A 112 8.09 -0.58 6.81
N GLU A 113 8.24 -0.58 8.12
CA GLU A 113 7.83 0.50 8.99
C GLU A 113 9.00 1.46 9.24
N ILE A 114 8.97 2.64 8.63
CA ILE A 114 10.05 3.64 8.67
C ILE A 114 9.80 4.64 9.80
N ASN A 115 10.73 4.73 10.74
CA ASN A 115 10.68 5.71 11.82
C ASN A 115 11.25 7.07 11.36
N GLU A 116 10.63 7.67 10.36
CA GLU A 116 10.96 9.00 9.85
C GLU A 116 9.67 9.73 9.44
N THR A 117 9.51 10.97 9.88
CA THR A 117 8.35 11.81 9.58
C THR A 117 8.68 12.98 8.65
N ASP A 118 9.95 13.30 8.45
CA ASP A 118 10.40 14.25 7.45
C ASP A 118 10.19 13.64 6.05
N PRO A 119 9.39 14.29 5.17
CA PRO A 119 9.05 13.70 3.88
C PRO A 119 10.26 13.48 2.98
N ASP A 120 11.23 14.38 2.96
CA ASP A 120 12.39 14.28 2.07
C ASP A 120 13.30 13.12 2.50
N LYS A 121 13.52 12.96 3.80
CA LYS A 121 14.29 11.83 4.32
C LYS A 121 13.56 10.50 4.10
N PHE A 122 12.25 10.47 4.30
CA PHE A 122 11.43 9.29 4.02
C PHE A 122 11.56 8.89 2.54
N ILE A 123 11.47 9.85 1.61
CA ILE A 123 11.63 9.63 0.17
C ILE A 123 13.00 9.01 -0.13
N GLU A 124 14.09 9.55 0.41
CA GLU A 124 15.43 9.01 0.15
C GLU A 124 15.62 7.59 0.72
N ILE A 125 15.02 7.29 1.88
CA ILE A 125 15.03 5.93 2.43
C ILE A 125 14.29 4.97 1.50
N VAL A 126 13.05 5.29 1.11
CA VAL A 126 12.24 4.43 0.23
C VAL A 126 12.91 4.21 -1.11
N LYS A 127 13.43 5.27 -1.72
CA LYS A 127 14.16 5.20 -2.99
C LYS A 127 15.35 4.24 -2.92
N SER A 128 16.08 4.22 -1.80
CA SER A 128 17.22 3.32 -1.62
C SER A 128 16.86 1.82 -1.60
N LEU A 129 15.58 1.50 -1.38
CA LEU A 129 15.05 0.13 -1.37
C LEU A 129 14.66 -0.39 -2.77
N GLU A 130 14.70 0.43 -3.81
CA GLU A 130 14.33 0.05 -5.19
C GLU A 130 14.97 -1.26 -5.67
N PRO A 131 16.25 -1.56 -5.39
CA PRO A 131 16.86 -2.81 -5.85
C PRO A 131 16.15 -4.07 -5.35
N THR A 132 15.49 -4.01 -4.20
CA THR A 132 14.82 -5.16 -3.56
C THR A 132 13.45 -5.47 -4.17
N PHE A 133 12.69 -4.43 -4.51
CA PHE A 133 11.26 -4.55 -4.81
C PHE A 133 10.93 -4.40 -6.29
N GLY A 134 9.90 -5.12 -6.76
CA GLY A 134 9.27 -4.93 -8.06
C GLY A 134 8.22 -3.82 -8.07
N GLY A 135 7.78 -3.35 -6.91
CA GLY A 135 6.85 -2.23 -6.74
C GLY A 135 6.75 -1.79 -5.28
N ILE A 136 6.23 -0.59 -5.05
CA ILE A 136 6.01 -0.01 -3.72
C ILE A 136 4.53 0.32 -3.54
N ASN A 137 3.96 -0.14 -2.44
CA ASN A 137 2.69 0.31 -1.91
C ASN A 137 2.95 1.19 -0.67
N LEU A 138 2.64 2.47 -0.78
CA LEU A 138 2.63 3.37 0.36
C LEU A 138 1.30 3.21 1.11
N GLU A 139 1.34 3.13 2.43
CA GLU A 139 0.17 2.87 3.27
C GLU A 139 0.18 3.73 4.52
N ASP A 140 -0.99 4.22 4.93
CA ASP A 140 -1.19 4.92 6.22
C ASP A 140 -0.26 6.13 6.44
N ILE A 141 0.04 6.88 5.37
CA ILE A 141 0.79 8.13 5.41
C ILE A 141 -0.19 9.30 5.35
N LYS A 142 -0.08 10.22 6.31
CA LYS A 142 -1.02 11.34 6.43
C LYS A 142 -0.96 12.31 5.25
N ALA A 143 -2.09 12.94 4.97
CA ALA A 143 -2.17 14.11 4.11
C ALA A 143 -1.76 15.39 4.90
N PRO A 144 -1.14 16.40 4.26
CA PRO A 144 -0.87 16.47 2.82
C PRO A 144 0.44 15.79 2.36
N GLU A 145 1.28 15.34 3.29
CA GLU A 145 2.62 14.81 3.00
C GLU A 145 2.58 13.61 2.04
N CYS A 146 1.56 12.75 2.14
CA CYS A 146 1.42 11.57 1.28
C CYS A 146 1.36 11.93 -0.23
N PHE A 147 0.80 13.08 -0.60
CA PHE A 147 0.73 13.52 -2.00
C PHE A 147 2.12 13.84 -2.55
N TYR A 148 2.91 14.58 -1.76
CA TYR A 148 4.27 14.94 -2.12
C TYR A 148 5.18 13.72 -2.18
N ILE A 149 5.12 12.86 -1.17
CA ILE A 149 5.92 11.64 -1.07
C ILE A 149 5.66 10.73 -2.29
N GLU A 150 4.39 10.44 -2.59
CA GLU A 150 4.05 9.60 -3.73
C GLU A 150 4.54 10.20 -5.05
N GLN A 151 4.27 11.49 -5.28
CA GLN A 151 4.71 12.16 -6.50
C GLN A 151 6.22 12.05 -6.69
N GLN A 152 6.99 12.39 -5.65
CA GLN A 152 8.45 12.37 -5.72
C GLN A 152 9.01 10.96 -5.95
N LEU A 153 8.45 9.95 -5.31
CA LEU A 153 8.87 8.56 -5.51
C LEU A 153 8.55 8.07 -6.92
N ARG A 154 7.37 8.40 -7.45
CA ARG A 154 7.00 8.06 -8.84
C ARG A 154 7.90 8.72 -9.89
N GLU A 155 8.40 9.92 -9.61
CA GLU A 155 9.34 10.62 -10.49
C GLU A 155 10.78 10.09 -10.39
N LYS A 156 11.18 9.58 -9.21
CA LYS A 156 12.57 9.21 -8.91
C LYS A 156 12.87 7.71 -9.00
N MET A 157 11.84 6.85 -8.99
CA MET A 157 11.99 5.39 -9.01
C MET A 157 11.60 4.81 -10.37
N ASN A 158 12.26 3.73 -10.77
CA ASN A 158 12.01 3.02 -12.03
C ASN A 158 11.08 1.81 -11.85
N ILE A 159 10.46 1.68 -10.69
CA ILE A 159 9.45 0.67 -10.37
C ILE A 159 8.11 1.35 -10.05
N PRO A 160 6.96 0.68 -10.20
CA PRO A 160 5.67 1.23 -9.84
C PRO A 160 5.61 1.65 -8.37
N VAL A 161 5.07 2.85 -8.12
CA VAL A 161 4.78 3.36 -6.78
C VAL A 161 3.32 3.79 -6.72
N MET A 162 2.59 3.35 -5.70
CA MET A 162 1.19 3.67 -5.48
C MET A 162 0.94 3.94 -4.00
N HIS A 163 0.10 4.92 -3.69
CA HIS A 163 -0.43 5.15 -2.35
C HIS A 163 -1.86 4.60 -2.28
N ASP A 164 -2.07 3.49 -1.57
CA ASP A 164 -3.33 2.76 -1.62
C ASP A 164 -4.52 3.54 -1.03
N ASP A 165 -4.32 4.27 0.07
CA ASP A 165 -5.36 5.11 0.67
C ASP A 165 -5.92 6.15 -0.31
N GLN A 166 -5.12 6.59 -1.27
CA GLN A 166 -5.58 7.46 -2.35
C GLN A 166 -6.23 6.64 -3.47
N HIS A 167 -5.44 5.81 -4.13
CA HIS A 167 -5.79 5.23 -5.43
C HIS A 167 -6.64 3.97 -5.30
N GLY A 168 -6.38 3.11 -4.31
CA GLY A 168 -7.19 1.92 -4.05
C GLY A 168 -8.63 2.31 -3.70
N THR A 169 -8.79 3.26 -2.78
CA THR A 169 -10.11 3.79 -2.40
C THR A 169 -10.81 4.46 -3.58
N ALA A 170 -10.10 5.26 -4.38
CA ALA A 170 -10.68 5.90 -5.55
C ALA A 170 -11.16 4.88 -6.60
N ILE A 171 -10.37 3.83 -6.87
CA ILE A 171 -10.72 2.78 -7.84
C ILE A 171 -11.99 2.04 -7.40
N ILE A 172 -12.03 1.53 -6.17
CA ILE A 172 -13.17 0.71 -5.74
C ILE A 172 -14.44 1.54 -5.59
N SER A 173 -14.33 2.78 -5.08
CA SER A 173 -15.49 3.67 -4.98
C SER A 173 -16.02 4.10 -6.34
N SER A 174 -15.14 4.34 -7.31
CA SER A 174 -15.54 4.63 -8.69
C SER A 174 -16.25 3.46 -9.36
N ALA A 175 -15.76 2.25 -9.17
CA ALA A 175 -16.42 1.04 -9.69
C ALA A 175 -17.84 0.90 -9.09
N ALA A 176 -17.98 1.09 -7.79
CA ALA A 176 -19.28 1.08 -7.13
C ALA A 176 -20.20 2.20 -7.61
N LEU A 177 -19.67 3.42 -7.80
CA LEU A 177 -20.41 4.56 -8.31
C LEU A 177 -20.96 4.30 -9.71
N LEU A 178 -20.13 3.81 -10.65
CA LEU A 178 -20.56 3.52 -12.02
C LEU A 178 -21.69 2.49 -12.03
N ASN A 179 -21.56 1.41 -11.27
CA ASN A 179 -22.62 0.40 -11.17
C ASN A 179 -23.89 0.97 -10.55
N ALA A 180 -23.80 1.81 -9.53
CA ALA A 180 -24.95 2.44 -8.89
C ALA A 180 -25.68 3.41 -9.85
N LEU A 181 -24.93 4.17 -10.64
CA LEU A 181 -25.49 5.09 -11.65
C LEU A 181 -26.20 4.31 -12.76
N GLU A 182 -25.63 3.20 -13.23
CA GLU A 182 -26.25 2.31 -14.21
C GLU A 182 -27.59 1.75 -13.69
N LEU A 183 -27.62 1.18 -12.51
CA LEU A 183 -28.81 0.67 -11.86
C LEU A 183 -29.89 1.74 -11.67
N GLN A 184 -29.50 2.97 -11.35
CA GLN A 184 -30.38 4.12 -11.18
C GLN A 184 -30.73 4.82 -12.50
N LYS A 185 -30.18 4.38 -13.63
CA LYS A 185 -30.31 5.01 -14.96
C LYS A 185 -29.95 6.51 -14.92
N LYS A 186 -28.96 6.89 -14.14
CA LYS A 186 -28.46 8.26 -14.00
C LYS A 186 -27.16 8.44 -14.74
N LYS A 187 -26.99 9.62 -15.32
CA LYS A 187 -25.70 10.03 -15.92
C LYS A 187 -24.81 10.66 -14.86
N ILE A 188 -23.51 10.41 -14.95
CA ILE A 188 -22.52 10.88 -13.97
C ILE A 188 -22.42 12.42 -13.94
N ASP A 189 -22.59 13.09 -15.10
CA ASP A 189 -22.60 14.54 -15.23
C ASP A 189 -23.80 15.22 -14.57
N LYS A 190 -24.84 14.46 -14.22
CA LYS A 190 -26.04 14.92 -13.50
C LYS A 190 -26.08 14.49 -12.04
N ALA A 191 -25.12 13.68 -11.59
CA ALA A 191 -25.04 13.26 -10.20
C ALA A 191 -24.54 14.41 -9.33
N LYS A 192 -25.12 14.56 -8.15
CA LYS A 192 -24.64 15.47 -7.09
C LYS A 192 -23.91 14.65 -6.04
N PHE A 193 -22.77 15.15 -5.59
CA PHE A 193 -21.88 14.47 -4.66
C PHE A 193 -21.75 15.29 -3.40
N VAL A 194 -21.99 14.66 -2.25
CA VAL A 194 -21.69 15.22 -0.96
C VAL A 194 -20.55 14.39 -0.37
N VAL A 195 -19.42 15.02 -0.15
CA VAL A 195 -18.19 14.39 0.33
C VAL A 195 -17.93 14.86 1.77
N ASN A 196 -18.02 13.94 2.71
CA ASN A 196 -17.78 14.21 4.13
C ASN A 196 -16.35 13.78 4.51
N GLY A 197 -15.48 14.74 4.66
CA GLY A 197 -14.04 14.59 4.86
C GLY A 197 -13.24 14.99 3.61
N ALA A 198 -12.15 15.73 3.81
CA ALA A 198 -11.28 16.24 2.75
C ALA A 198 -9.86 15.63 2.84
N GLY A 199 -9.75 14.37 3.28
CA GLY A 199 -8.49 13.65 3.39
C GLY A 199 -7.99 13.09 2.04
N ALA A 200 -6.89 12.34 2.09
CA ALA A 200 -6.23 11.76 0.91
C ALA A 200 -7.18 10.97 0.02
N ALA A 201 -7.99 10.09 0.61
CA ALA A 201 -8.96 9.27 -0.11
C ALA A 201 -10.03 10.11 -0.83
N ALA A 202 -10.62 11.07 -0.12
CA ALA A 202 -11.67 11.93 -0.67
C ALA A 202 -11.18 12.71 -1.89
N MET A 203 -9.99 13.32 -1.79
CA MET A 203 -9.38 14.07 -2.89
C MET A 203 -9.08 13.21 -4.11
N ALA A 204 -8.61 11.99 -3.90
CA ALA A 204 -8.35 11.03 -4.98
C ALA A 204 -9.67 10.56 -5.64
N CYS A 205 -10.71 10.27 -4.83
CA CYS A 205 -12.03 9.90 -5.34
C CYS A 205 -12.63 11.01 -6.24
N ILE A 206 -12.61 12.27 -5.79
CA ILE A 206 -13.12 13.38 -6.56
C ILE A 206 -12.39 13.51 -7.90
N LYS A 207 -11.05 13.47 -7.88
CA LYS A 207 -10.24 13.52 -9.10
C LYS A 207 -10.64 12.42 -10.09
N LEU A 208 -10.82 11.19 -9.61
CA LEU A 208 -11.20 10.07 -10.47
C LEU A 208 -12.65 10.20 -10.96
N TYR A 209 -13.60 10.63 -10.11
CA TYR A 209 -14.99 10.85 -10.54
C TYR A 209 -15.09 11.92 -11.63
N VAL A 210 -14.32 13.01 -11.52
CA VAL A 210 -14.26 14.04 -12.55
C VAL A 210 -13.65 13.49 -13.85
N ALA A 211 -12.58 12.70 -13.75
CA ALA A 211 -12.00 12.03 -14.92
C ALA A 211 -12.99 11.06 -15.61
N LEU A 212 -13.94 10.50 -14.85
CA LEU A 212 -15.03 9.66 -15.36
C LEU A 212 -16.23 10.46 -15.89
N GLY A 213 -16.22 11.80 -15.78
CA GLY A 213 -17.24 12.69 -16.34
C GLY A 213 -18.15 13.38 -15.32
N ALA A 214 -17.87 13.29 -14.02
CA ALA A 214 -18.56 14.13 -13.03
C ALA A 214 -18.15 15.60 -13.18
N LEU A 215 -19.07 16.52 -12.92
CA LEU A 215 -18.80 17.95 -12.99
C LEU A 215 -18.36 18.49 -11.63
N TYR A 216 -17.31 19.30 -11.58
CA TYR A 216 -16.80 19.91 -10.33
C TYR A 216 -17.89 20.70 -9.59
N GLU A 217 -18.76 21.40 -10.28
CA GLU A 217 -19.87 22.16 -9.73
C GLU A 217 -20.92 21.31 -8.98
N ASN A 218 -20.90 20.00 -9.18
CA ASN A 218 -21.80 19.06 -8.51
C ASN A 218 -21.25 18.51 -7.20
N PHE A 219 -20.08 18.95 -6.76
CA PHE A 219 -19.48 18.49 -5.51
C PHE A 219 -19.67 19.51 -4.39
N ILE A 220 -20.06 19.02 -3.22
CA ILE A 220 -20.05 19.76 -1.95
C ILE A 220 -19.15 18.99 -1.00
N LEU A 221 -18.06 19.63 -0.55
CA LEU A 221 -17.07 19.04 0.35
C LEU A 221 -17.23 19.60 1.76
N PHE A 222 -17.09 18.74 2.74
CA PHE A 222 -17.04 19.09 4.15
C PHE A 222 -15.74 18.60 4.76
N ASP A 223 -15.22 19.38 5.68
CA ASP A 223 -14.23 18.91 6.65
C ASP A 223 -14.78 19.04 8.08
N LYS A 224 -13.90 18.90 9.07
CA LYS A 224 -14.28 19.06 10.50
C LYS A 224 -14.77 20.47 10.86
N ASP A 225 -14.43 21.47 10.07
CA ASP A 225 -14.74 22.88 10.32
C ASP A 225 -15.97 23.36 9.50
N GLY A 226 -16.50 22.52 8.61
CA GLY A 226 -17.72 22.77 7.83
C GLY A 226 -17.56 22.60 6.32
N VAL A 227 -18.37 23.32 5.55
CA VAL A 227 -18.34 23.28 4.08
C VAL A 227 -17.06 23.96 3.58
N LEU A 228 -16.32 23.25 2.73
CA LEU A 228 -15.19 23.85 2.01
C LEU A 228 -15.72 24.71 0.85
N HIS A 229 -15.30 25.94 0.80
CA HIS A 229 -15.63 26.89 -0.28
C HIS A 229 -14.35 27.61 -0.74
N GLN A 230 -14.37 28.08 -1.97
CA GLN A 230 -13.32 28.97 -2.46
C GLN A 230 -13.45 30.29 -1.70
N GLY A 231 -12.39 30.64 -0.95
CA GLY A 231 -12.28 31.91 -0.23
C GLY A 231 -12.00 33.10 -1.14
#